data_02f52663289266313d104f599abe89d7
#
_entry.id   02f52663289266313d104f599abe89d7
#
_cell.length_a   1.000
_cell.length_b   1.000
_cell.length_c   1.000
_cell.angle_alpha   90.00
_cell.angle_beta   90.00
_cell.angle_gamma   90.00
#
_symmetry.space_group_name_H-M   'P 1'
#
loop_
_entity.id
_entity.type
_entity.pdbx_description
1 polymer ?
#
loop_
_entity_poly.entity_id
_entity_poly.type
_entity_poly.pdbx_seq_one_letter_code
_entity_poly.pdbx_strand_id
1 'polypeptide(L)'
;MYWSKIVTAGIIAAGIALFSGCGGKTEKMEVSESLLPKPVSIINFTFDGSPSRLTFSKVPQRVVVTRPEILDVLIRLGVGDKVVAASFPMNAKDRIPYYKEKIPHALIVEGELDKETALIQKPDFIIGWRMSFQEGALGDVSFWKEKNIPVYIEENSGPVPAVDPFPPCTVDSEMNFIRNMGAIFDKEETAAQVIDEIESVLRELQKKAKGERPVRVLTIEFMGDKIEVFGDKLLSGDIIKRLGSFNINYEVPFISAEELRTADPDVIFLIYHGGNTDREIAKSHFEEAPLFYLRAVQMGRIYPLEYKYVCATNVKTGESIDAIYKGLYE
;
A
#
# COMPACT_ATOMS: atom_id res chain seq x y z
N MET A 1 -49.49 -62.58 66.77
CA MET A 1 -50.79 -62.12 66.29
C MET A 1 -50.61 -61.63 64.88
N TYR A 2 -50.97 -62.46 63.91
CA TYR A 2 -51.94 -62.24 62.85
C TYR A 2 -51.71 -60.94 61.98
N TRP A 3 -51.58 -60.86 60.73
CA TRP A 3 -52.07 -61.60 59.53
C TRP A 3 -51.38 -60.88 58.35
N SER A 4 -50.71 -61.53 57.42
CA SER A 4 -51.19 -62.27 56.23
C SER A 4 -51.57 -61.43 55.02
N LYS A 5 -50.89 -61.72 53.92
CA LYS A 5 -51.30 -61.73 52.48
C LYS A 5 -51.23 -60.34 51.82
N ILE A 6 -50.81 -60.20 50.52
CA ILE A 6 -50.93 -61.06 49.34
C ILE A 6 -49.88 -60.58 48.32
N VAL A 7 -49.38 -61.58 47.58
CA VAL A 7 -48.50 -61.49 46.42
C VAL A 7 -49.24 -60.78 45.27
N THR A 8 -48.56 -59.91 44.58
CA THR A 8 -48.81 -59.65 43.15
C THR A 8 -47.49 -59.40 42.44
N ALA A 9 -47.14 -60.30 41.52
CA ALA A 9 -45.96 -60.18 40.65
C ALA A 9 -46.16 -59.01 39.65
N GLY A 10 -45.27 -58.10 39.68
CA GLY A 10 -45.15 -57.03 38.67
C GLY A 10 -43.81 -57.18 37.97
N ILE A 11 -43.85 -57.54 36.71
CA ILE A 11 -42.69 -57.65 35.83
C ILE A 11 -42.06 -56.25 35.68
N ILE A 12 -40.88 -56.07 36.23
CA ILE A 12 -40.07 -54.83 35.96
C ILE A 12 -39.29 -55.10 34.70
N ALA A 13 -39.75 -54.54 33.58
CA ALA A 13 -38.95 -54.43 32.37
C ALA A 13 -37.80 -53.47 32.61
N ALA A 14 -36.58 -53.97 32.56
CA ALA A 14 -35.37 -53.14 32.61
C ALA A 14 -35.29 -52.32 31.34
N GLY A 15 -35.65 -51.02 31.47
CA GLY A 15 -35.43 -50.04 30.42
C GLY A 15 -33.94 -49.70 30.33
N ILE A 16 -33.28 -50.20 29.31
CA ILE A 16 -31.94 -49.73 28.91
C ILE A 16 -32.11 -48.30 28.39
N ALA A 17 -31.73 -47.34 29.21
CA ALA A 17 -31.58 -45.98 28.74
C ALA A 17 -30.36 -45.87 27.80
N LEU A 18 -30.60 -45.92 26.50
CA LEU A 18 -29.64 -45.53 25.52
C LEU A 18 -29.40 -44.05 25.65
N PHE A 19 -28.29 -43.64 26.23
CA PHE A 19 -27.74 -42.30 26.09
C PHE A 19 -27.41 -42.09 24.64
N SER A 20 -28.32 -41.50 23.89
CA SER A 20 -28.02 -40.89 22.60
C SER A 20 -27.08 -39.74 22.85
N GLY A 21 -25.79 -39.94 22.60
CA GLY A 21 -24.82 -38.87 22.56
C GLY A 21 -25.27 -37.84 21.54
N CYS A 22 -25.53 -36.61 22.02
CA CYS A 22 -25.55 -35.46 21.16
C CYS A 22 -24.19 -35.32 20.45
N GLY A 23 -24.12 -35.90 19.27
CA GLY A 23 -23.09 -35.58 18.30
C GLY A 23 -23.30 -34.11 17.91
N GLY A 24 -22.57 -33.23 18.55
CA GLY A 24 -22.45 -31.87 18.08
C GLY A 24 -21.94 -31.92 16.64
N LYS A 25 -22.80 -31.70 15.68
CA LYS A 25 -22.39 -31.34 14.33
C LYS A 25 -21.59 -30.07 14.50
N THR A 26 -20.28 -30.17 14.43
CA THR A 26 -19.44 -29.04 14.04
C THR A 26 -19.93 -28.66 12.65
N GLU A 27 -20.82 -27.69 12.57
CA GLU A 27 -21.05 -26.97 11.32
C GLU A 27 -19.69 -26.40 10.92
N LYS A 28 -19.02 -27.08 9.99
CA LYS A 28 -18.01 -26.42 9.19
C LYS A 28 -18.76 -25.26 8.56
N MET A 29 -18.47 -24.05 9.01
CA MET A 29 -18.79 -22.86 8.25
C MET A 29 -18.09 -23.05 6.90
N GLU A 30 -18.82 -23.57 5.90
CA GLU A 30 -18.42 -23.49 4.51
C GLU A 30 -18.42 -21.99 4.21
N VAL A 31 -17.25 -21.41 4.17
CA VAL A 31 -17.05 -20.08 3.60
C VAL A 31 -17.55 -20.22 2.16
N SER A 32 -18.71 -19.66 1.88
CA SER A 32 -19.28 -19.61 0.52
C SER A 32 -18.20 -19.01 -0.37
N GLU A 33 -17.61 -19.80 -1.24
CA GLU A 33 -16.65 -19.31 -2.23
C GLU A 33 -17.39 -18.34 -3.15
N SER A 34 -17.12 -17.04 -3.00
CA SER A 34 -17.69 -16.01 -3.87
C SER A 34 -17.00 -16.10 -5.22
N LEU A 35 -17.63 -16.76 -6.17
CA LEU A 35 -17.16 -16.83 -7.55
C LEU A 35 -17.29 -15.45 -8.19
N LEU A 36 -16.28 -15.07 -8.98
CA LEU A 36 -16.38 -13.89 -9.84
C LEU A 36 -17.36 -14.17 -11.00
N PRO A 37 -18.11 -13.18 -11.43
CA PRO A 37 -19.04 -13.32 -12.58
C PRO A 37 -18.34 -13.85 -13.84
N LYS A 38 -17.08 -13.52 -14.01
CA LYS A 38 -16.15 -14.06 -15.01
C LYS A 38 -14.72 -14.03 -14.47
N PRO A 39 -13.82 -14.95 -14.91
CA PRO A 39 -12.42 -14.91 -14.49
C PRO A 39 -11.77 -13.57 -14.86
N VAL A 40 -11.03 -13.01 -13.90
CA VAL A 40 -10.22 -11.79 -14.06
C VAL A 40 -8.79 -12.19 -14.36
N SER A 41 -8.20 -11.64 -15.42
CA SER A 41 -6.81 -11.88 -15.79
C SER A 41 -6.06 -10.55 -15.89
N ILE A 42 -4.98 -10.43 -15.13
CA ILE A 42 -4.17 -9.22 -15.00
C ILE A 42 -2.72 -9.55 -15.35
N ILE A 43 -2.04 -8.65 -16.03
CA ILE A 43 -0.59 -8.69 -16.17
C ILE A 43 0.01 -7.85 -15.07
N ASN A 44 0.81 -8.47 -14.22
CA ASN A 44 1.59 -7.85 -13.16
C ASN A 44 3.07 -8.18 -13.38
N PHE A 45 3.90 -8.05 -12.37
CA PHE A 45 5.35 -8.18 -12.46
C PHE A 45 5.90 -9.17 -11.44
N THR A 46 7.06 -9.73 -11.73
CA THR A 46 7.95 -10.39 -10.78
C THR A 46 8.91 -9.37 -10.15
N PHE A 47 9.71 -9.79 -9.19
CA PHE A 47 10.68 -8.91 -8.52
C PHE A 47 11.65 -8.22 -9.50
N ASP A 48 12.06 -8.90 -10.56
CA ASP A 48 12.97 -8.37 -11.60
C ASP A 48 12.27 -7.53 -12.68
N GLY A 49 10.95 -7.28 -12.53
CA GLY A 49 10.16 -6.51 -13.47
C GLY A 49 9.64 -7.31 -14.68
N SER A 50 9.90 -8.61 -14.74
CA SER A 50 9.36 -9.47 -15.82
C SER A 50 7.84 -9.59 -15.70
N PRO A 51 7.09 -9.62 -16.83
CA PRO A 51 5.66 -9.76 -16.82
C PRO A 51 5.20 -11.08 -16.19
N SER A 52 4.21 -11.05 -15.31
CA SER A 52 3.58 -12.19 -14.68
C SER A 52 2.07 -12.12 -14.81
N ARG A 53 1.45 -13.17 -15.36
CA ARG A 53 -0.01 -13.24 -15.48
C ARG A 53 -0.63 -13.81 -14.22
N LEU A 54 -1.53 -13.06 -13.64
CA LEU A 54 -2.39 -13.47 -12.53
C LEU A 54 -3.80 -13.73 -13.05
N THR A 55 -4.44 -14.80 -12.56
CA THR A 55 -5.83 -15.14 -12.94
C THR A 55 -6.62 -15.49 -11.70
N PHE A 56 -7.78 -14.87 -11.54
CA PHE A 56 -8.69 -15.07 -10.44
C PHE A 56 -10.05 -15.56 -10.98
N SER A 57 -10.53 -16.69 -10.48
CA SER A 57 -11.87 -17.22 -10.75
C SER A 57 -12.84 -16.97 -9.59
N LYS A 58 -12.30 -16.59 -8.45
CA LYS A 58 -13.02 -16.27 -7.21
C LYS A 58 -12.40 -15.09 -6.50
N VAL A 59 -13.21 -14.39 -5.73
CA VAL A 59 -12.77 -13.28 -4.89
C VAL A 59 -11.86 -13.82 -3.77
N PRO A 60 -10.64 -13.28 -3.61
CA PRO A 60 -9.75 -13.66 -2.50
C PRO A 60 -10.41 -13.42 -1.14
N GLN A 61 -10.20 -14.35 -0.20
CA GLN A 61 -10.80 -14.30 1.13
C GLN A 61 -9.77 -14.14 2.26
N ARG A 62 -8.49 -14.36 1.97
CA ARG A 62 -7.40 -14.34 2.95
C ARG A 62 -6.20 -13.61 2.40
N VAL A 63 -6.23 -12.28 2.52
CA VAL A 63 -5.27 -11.38 1.88
C VAL A 63 -4.18 -10.98 2.87
N VAL A 64 -2.93 -11.06 2.44
CA VAL A 64 -1.78 -10.47 3.12
C VAL A 64 -1.35 -9.21 2.38
N VAL A 65 -1.12 -8.11 3.11
CA VAL A 65 -0.66 -6.84 2.55
C VAL A 65 0.61 -6.36 3.25
N THR A 66 1.50 -5.66 2.53
CA THR A 66 2.80 -5.25 3.08
C THR A 66 2.98 -3.74 3.23
N ARG A 67 1.95 -2.95 2.97
CA ARG A 67 2.00 -1.48 3.12
C ARG A 67 0.63 -0.91 3.51
N PRO A 68 0.61 0.14 4.34
CA PRO A 68 -0.64 0.79 4.71
C PRO A 68 -1.36 1.43 3.52
N GLU A 69 -0.67 1.88 2.48
CA GLU A 69 -1.25 2.49 1.28
C GLU A 69 -2.08 1.45 0.49
N ILE A 70 -1.58 0.22 0.39
CA ILE A 70 -2.33 -0.92 -0.20
C ILE A 70 -3.58 -1.23 0.63
N LEU A 71 -3.42 -1.25 1.96
CA LEU A 71 -4.52 -1.50 2.87
C LEU A 71 -5.61 -0.42 2.78
N ASP A 72 -5.24 0.85 2.60
CA ASP A 72 -6.19 1.95 2.38
C ASP A 72 -7.08 1.68 1.15
N VAL A 73 -6.54 1.11 0.08
CA VAL A 73 -7.34 0.71 -1.10
C VAL A 73 -8.36 -0.38 -0.73
N LEU A 74 -7.93 -1.44 -0.06
CA LEU A 74 -8.83 -2.55 0.32
C LEU A 74 -9.93 -2.09 1.28
N ILE A 75 -9.60 -1.20 2.22
CA ILE A 75 -10.59 -0.60 3.12
C ILE A 75 -11.57 0.28 2.33
N ARG A 76 -11.07 1.12 1.41
CA ARG A 76 -11.90 2.01 0.58
C ARG A 76 -12.83 1.24 -0.35
N LEU A 77 -12.40 0.09 -0.85
CA LEU A 77 -13.22 -0.84 -1.64
C LEU A 77 -14.22 -1.65 -0.80
N GLY A 78 -14.17 -1.55 0.54
CA GLY A 78 -15.06 -2.29 1.44
C GLY A 78 -14.71 -3.77 1.59
N VAL A 79 -13.43 -4.13 1.40
CA VAL A 79 -12.94 -5.52 1.49
C VAL A 79 -11.83 -5.70 2.54
N GLY A 80 -11.72 -4.76 3.48
CA GLY A 80 -10.78 -4.85 4.60
C GLY A 80 -11.01 -6.08 5.50
N ASP A 81 -12.22 -6.62 5.54
CA ASP A 81 -12.59 -7.86 6.24
C ASP A 81 -11.84 -9.10 5.72
N LYS A 82 -11.31 -9.05 4.51
CA LYS A 82 -10.56 -10.15 3.87
C LYS A 82 -9.06 -10.11 4.21
N VAL A 83 -8.57 -9.02 4.78
CA VAL A 83 -7.17 -8.90 5.18
C VAL A 83 -6.91 -9.73 6.44
N VAL A 84 -6.01 -10.69 6.36
CA VAL A 84 -5.65 -11.56 7.50
C VAL A 84 -4.33 -11.17 8.15
N ALA A 85 -3.44 -10.49 7.41
CA ALA A 85 -2.24 -9.87 7.97
C ALA A 85 -1.86 -8.63 7.17
N ALA A 86 -1.29 -7.65 7.89
CA ALA A 86 -0.73 -6.45 7.29
C ALA A 86 0.60 -6.10 7.96
N SER A 87 1.61 -5.70 7.18
CA SER A 87 2.86 -5.19 7.72
C SER A 87 3.04 -3.70 7.45
N PHE A 88 3.67 -3.03 8.41
CA PHE A 88 3.85 -1.59 8.41
C PHE A 88 5.33 -1.27 8.60
N PRO A 89 5.96 -0.49 7.72
CA PRO A 89 7.32 -0.06 7.93
C PRO A 89 7.44 0.75 9.23
N MET A 90 8.63 0.76 9.83
CA MET A 90 8.89 1.38 11.14
C MET A 90 8.46 2.85 11.21
N ASN A 91 8.58 3.58 10.11
CA ASN A 91 8.14 4.98 10.00
C ASN A 91 6.61 5.16 9.89
N ALA A 92 5.85 4.10 9.77
CA ALA A 92 4.37 4.13 9.71
C ALA A 92 3.70 3.57 10.98
N LYS A 93 4.46 3.28 12.05
CA LYS A 93 3.96 2.69 13.30
C LYS A 93 2.84 3.50 13.95
N ASP A 94 2.90 4.82 13.87
CA ASP A 94 1.92 5.73 14.48
C ASP A 94 0.53 5.60 13.81
N ARG A 95 0.46 4.99 12.63
CA ARG A 95 -0.80 4.70 11.91
C ARG A 95 -1.45 3.38 12.37
N ILE A 96 -0.71 2.50 13.06
CA ILE A 96 -1.19 1.17 13.49
C ILE A 96 -2.50 1.24 14.30
N PRO A 97 -2.69 2.15 15.30
CA PRO A 97 -3.93 2.23 16.05
C PRO A 97 -5.17 2.42 15.17
N TYR A 98 -5.07 3.28 14.15
CA TYR A 98 -6.15 3.51 13.19
C TYR A 98 -6.53 2.21 12.44
N TYR A 99 -5.52 1.46 11.95
CA TYR A 99 -5.81 0.24 11.20
C TYR A 99 -6.31 -0.91 12.08
N LYS A 100 -5.90 -0.98 13.35
CA LYS A 100 -6.45 -1.94 14.32
C LYS A 100 -7.95 -1.75 14.55
N GLU A 101 -8.46 -0.54 14.42
CA GLU A 101 -9.91 -0.28 14.44
C GLU A 101 -10.60 -0.73 13.16
N LYS A 102 -9.96 -0.58 12.00
CA LYS A 102 -10.52 -0.92 10.70
C LYS A 102 -10.51 -2.41 10.39
N ILE A 103 -9.47 -3.11 10.82
CA ILE A 103 -9.27 -4.55 10.60
C ILE A 103 -8.88 -5.26 11.92
N PRO A 104 -9.75 -5.25 12.96
CA PRO A 104 -9.41 -5.74 14.31
C PRO A 104 -9.09 -7.24 14.36
N HIS A 105 -9.48 -8.01 13.34
CA HIS A 105 -9.25 -9.44 13.19
C HIS A 105 -7.90 -9.77 12.56
N ALA A 106 -7.23 -8.81 11.90
CA ALA A 106 -6.01 -9.05 11.17
C ALA A 106 -4.78 -8.96 12.09
N LEU A 107 -3.77 -9.80 11.80
CA LEU A 107 -2.44 -9.64 12.39
C LEU A 107 -1.79 -8.38 11.81
N ILE A 108 -1.40 -7.44 12.66
CA ILE A 108 -0.61 -6.28 12.26
C ILE A 108 0.80 -6.45 12.78
N VAL A 109 1.78 -6.42 11.85
CA VAL A 109 3.21 -6.56 12.12
C VAL A 109 3.88 -5.21 11.91
N GLU A 110 4.68 -4.78 12.88
CA GLU A 110 5.57 -3.63 12.75
C GLU A 110 6.90 -4.10 12.12
N GLY A 111 7.32 -3.48 11.04
CA GLY A 111 8.43 -3.93 10.21
C GLY A 111 8.00 -4.83 9.04
N GLU A 112 8.94 -5.57 8.48
CA GLU A 112 8.66 -6.49 7.37
C GLU A 112 8.03 -7.79 7.87
N LEU A 113 7.10 -8.31 7.09
CA LEU A 113 6.47 -9.60 7.34
C LEU A 113 7.33 -10.71 6.74
N ASP A 114 7.70 -11.69 7.56
CA ASP A 114 8.43 -12.87 7.11
C ASP A 114 7.52 -13.94 6.49
N LYS A 115 8.14 -14.83 5.75
CA LYS A 115 7.51 -15.90 5.00
C LYS A 115 6.73 -16.88 5.86
N GLU A 116 7.28 -17.28 7.02
CA GLU A 116 6.67 -18.23 7.94
C GLU A 116 5.42 -17.65 8.57
N THR A 117 5.51 -16.40 9.04
CA THR A 117 4.37 -15.66 9.62
C THR A 117 3.25 -15.50 8.60
N ALA A 118 3.58 -15.17 7.34
CA ALA A 118 2.60 -15.07 6.26
C ALA A 118 1.93 -16.43 5.96
N LEU A 119 2.70 -17.53 5.92
CA LEU A 119 2.16 -18.89 5.68
C LEU A 119 1.18 -19.35 6.77
N ILE A 120 1.46 -19.01 8.04
CA ILE A 120 0.57 -19.34 9.17
C ILE A 120 -0.81 -18.70 8.96
N GLN A 121 -0.88 -17.55 8.32
CA GLN A 121 -2.15 -16.88 7.99
C GLN A 121 -2.93 -17.57 6.87
N LYS A 122 -2.34 -18.58 6.19
CA LYS A 122 -2.96 -19.32 5.06
C LYS A 122 -3.56 -18.38 4.02
N PRO A 123 -2.76 -17.47 3.45
CA PRO A 123 -3.26 -16.54 2.45
C PRO A 123 -3.68 -17.25 1.16
N ASP A 124 -4.67 -16.70 0.50
CA ASP A 124 -5.04 -17.05 -0.88
C ASP A 124 -4.68 -15.93 -1.88
N PHE A 125 -4.15 -14.81 -1.37
CA PHE A 125 -3.62 -13.70 -2.16
C PHE A 125 -2.64 -12.85 -1.33
N ILE A 126 -1.56 -12.39 -1.97
CA ILE A 126 -0.59 -11.47 -1.35
C ILE A 126 -0.45 -10.25 -2.24
N ILE A 127 -0.53 -9.07 -1.64
CA ILE A 127 -0.31 -7.79 -2.31
C ILE A 127 0.81 -7.06 -1.57
N GLY A 128 1.84 -6.67 -2.28
CA GLY A 128 2.98 -6.07 -1.60
C GLY A 128 3.83 -5.15 -2.45
N TRP A 129 4.67 -4.40 -1.76
CA TRP A 129 5.76 -3.69 -2.39
C TRP A 129 6.81 -4.67 -2.87
N ARG A 130 7.49 -4.28 -3.94
CA ARG A 130 8.55 -5.08 -4.54
C ARG A 130 9.60 -5.55 -3.53
N MET A 131 10.09 -4.64 -2.69
CA MET A 131 11.11 -4.95 -1.68
C MET A 131 10.63 -5.92 -0.58
N SER A 132 9.33 -6.12 -0.42
CA SER A 132 8.81 -7.15 0.50
C SER A 132 9.02 -8.58 -0.01
N PHE A 133 9.39 -8.75 -1.30
CA PHE A 133 9.63 -10.06 -1.91
C PHE A 133 11.13 -10.41 -2.05
N GLN A 134 11.94 -9.90 -1.14
CA GLN A 134 13.35 -10.24 -1.03
C GLN A 134 13.61 -11.31 0.03
N GLU A 135 14.83 -11.86 0.04
CA GLU A 135 15.28 -12.77 1.09
C GLU A 135 15.23 -12.07 2.46
N GLY A 136 14.75 -12.79 3.48
CA GLY A 136 14.56 -12.24 4.84
C GLY A 136 13.19 -11.57 5.09
N ALA A 137 12.38 -11.38 4.04
CA ALA A 137 10.98 -10.95 4.15
C ALA A 137 10.06 -12.05 3.57
N LEU A 138 9.12 -11.73 2.69
CA LEU A 138 8.22 -12.72 2.08
C LEU A 138 8.92 -13.70 1.13
N GLY A 139 10.16 -13.41 0.73
CA GLY A 139 10.93 -14.22 -0.21
C GLY A 139 10.42 -14.12 -1.65
N ASP A 140 11.07 -14.85 -2.55
CA ASP A 140 10.79 -14.78 -3.98
C ASP A 140 9.35 -15.13 -4.36
N VAL A 141 8.81 -14.45 -5.35
CA VAL A 141 7.44 -14.65 -5.87
C VAL A 141 7.20 -16.09 -6.35
N SER A 142 8.25 -16.77 -6.87
CA SER A 142 8.15 -18.16 -7.32
C SER A 142 7.75 -19.12 -6.20
N PHE A 143 8.22 -18.89 -4.98
CA PHE A 143 7.84 -19.68 -3.80
C PHE A 143 6.32 -19.68 -3.57
N TRP A 144 5.67 -18.52 -3.71
CA TRP A 144 4.23 -18.38 -3.53
C TRP A 144 3.46 -18.99 -4.71
N LYS A 145 3.99 -18.83 -5.92
CA LYS A 145 3.42 -19.43 -7.13
C LYS A 145 3.39 -20.96 -7.06
N GLU A 146 4.44 -21.60 -6.55
CA GLU A 146 4.50 -23.05 -6.33
C GLU A 146 3.43 -23.54 -5.35
N LYS A 147 2.97 -22.67 -4.44
CA LYS A 147 1.88 -22.95 -3.50
C LYS A 147 0.49 -22.55 -4.04
N ASN A 148 0.41 -22.13 -5.29
CA ASN A 148 -0.80 -21.59 -5.92
C ASN A 148 -1.37 -20.37 -5.19
N ILE A 149 -0.50 -19.54 -4.59
CA ILE A 149 -0.85 -18.28 -3.97
C ILE A 149 -0.41 -17.17 -4.91
N PRO A 150 -1.35 -16.45 -5.57
CA PRO A 150 -1.01 -15.33 -6.43
C PRO A 150 -0.38 -14.19 -5.61
N VAL A 151 0.61 -13.55 -6.23
CA VAL A 151 1.29 -12.37 -5.69
C VAL A 151 1.10 -11.22 -6.65
N TYR A 152 0.64 -10.08 -6.13
CA TYR A 152 0.57 -8.82 -6.86
C TYR A 152 1.62 -7.87 -6.29
N ILE A 153 2.57 -7.47 -7.13
CA ILE A 153 3.53 -6.41 -6.80
C ILE A 153 2.92 -5.09 -7.25
N GLU A 154 2.77 -4.16 -6.33
CA GLU A 154 2.27 -2.82 -6.62
C GLU A 154 3.23 -2.10 -7.59
N GLU A 155 2.70 -1.54 -8.67
CA GLU A 155 3.46 -0.90 -9.73
C GLU A 155 4.29 0.29 -9.22
N ASN A 156 3.74 1.03 -8.27
CA ASN A 156 4.38 2.22 -7.71
C ASN A 156 5.30 1.91 -6.50
N SER A 157 5.78 0.66 -6.40
CA SER A 157 6.72 0.24 -5.34
C SER A 157 8.09 0.94 -5.35
N GLY A 158 8.27 1.88 -6.27
CA GLY A 158 9.51 2.63 -6.46
C GLY A 158 10.54 1.90 -7.32
N PRO A 159 11.36 2.64 -8.06
CA PRO A 159 12.48 2.08 -8.77
C PRO A 159 13.50 1.54 -7.78
N VAL A 160 13.98 0.32 -8.01
CA VAL A 160 15.19 -0.17 -7.35
C VAL A 160 16.37 0.24 -8.25
N PRO A 161 17.30 1.07 -7.77
CA PRO A 161 18.34 1.66 -8.62
C PRO A 161 19.19 0.65 -9.41
N ALA A 162 19.32 -0.58 -8.92
CA ALA A 162 20.11 -1.64 -9.55
C ALA A 162 19.31 -2.50 -10.55
N VAL A 163 18.00 -2.36 -10.64
CA VAL A 163 17.14 -3.24 -11.45
C VAL A 163 16.21 -2.37 -12.28
N ASP A 164 16.74 -1.85 -13.39
CA ASP A 164 15.93 -1.08 -14.34
C ASP A 164 15.49 -2.02 -15.46
N PRO A 165 14.25 -2.51 -15.35
CA PRO A 165 13.21 -1.98 -16.21
C PRO A 165 11.83 -1.88 -15.55
N PHE A 166 11.74 -1.50 -14.29
CA PHE A 166 10.42 -1.30 -13.67
C PHE A 166 9.74 -0.08 -14.29
N PRO A 167 8.46 -0.14 -14.59
CA PRO A 167 7.76 1.01 -15.14
C PRO A 167 7.82 2.21 -14.17
N PRO A 168 7.82 3.44 -14.68
CA PRO A 168 7.77 4.62 -13.84
C PRO A 168 6.45 4.65 -13.03
N CYS A 169 6.55 5.15 -11.82
CA CYS A 169 5.41 5.43 -10.96
C CYS A 169 4.64 6.65 -11.50
N THR A 170 3.39 6.49 -11.81
CA THR A 170 2.56 7.54 -12.41
C THR A 170 1.18 7.62 -11.77
N VAL A 171 0.47 8.71 -11.98
CA VAL A 171 -0.96 8.81 -11.59
C VAL A 171 -1.78 7.72 -12.30
N ASP A 172 -1.44 7.36 -13.54
CA ASP A 172 -2.16 6.30 -14.27
C ASP A 172 -1.90 4.92 -13.66
N SER A 173 -0.68 4.63 -13.16
CA SER A 173 -0.40 3.37 -12.47
C SER A 173 -1.10 3.28 -11.11
N GLU A 174 -1.23 4.40 -10.37
CA GLU A 174 -2.08 4.47 -9.15
C GLU A 174 -3.53 4.08 -9.47
N MET A 175 -4.11 4.71 -10.48
CA MET A 175 -5.49 4.41 -10.91
C MET A 175 -5.63 2.98 -11.45
N ASN A 176 -4.59 2.46 -12.12
CA ASN A 176 -4.58 1.08 -12.61
C ASN A 176 -4.55 0.07 -11.46
N PHE A 177 -3.76 0.31 -10.42
CA PHE A 177 -3.79 -0.50 -9.21
C PHE A 177 -5.19 -0.55 -8.59
N ILE A 178 -5.83 0.61 -8.40
CA ILE A 178 -7.21 0.69 -7.86
C ILE A 178 -8.19 -0.08 -8.74
N ARG A 179 -8.10 0.07 -10.06
CA ARG A 179 -8.95 -0.64 -11.03
C ARG A 179 -8.75 -2.16 -10.96
N ASN A 180 -7.50 -2.62 -10.87
CA ASN A 180 -7.18 -4.03 -10.76
C ASN A 180 -7.72 -4.63 -9.46
N MET A 181 -7.58 -3.92 -8.34
CA MET A 181 -8.17 -4.35 -7.06
C MET A 181 -9.70 -4.39 -7.15
N GLY A 182 -10.32 -3.39 -7.79
CA GLY A 182 -11.77 -3.40 -8.06
C GLY A 182 -12.21 -4.66 -8.78
N ALA A 183 -11.52 -5.03 -9.86
CA ALA A 183 -11.84 -6.23 -10.64
C ALA A 183 -11.61 -7.54 -9.85
N ILE A 184 -10.50 -7.67 -9.12
CA ILE A 184 -10.16 -8.86 -8.33
C ILE A 184 -11.19 -9.09 -7.21
N PHE A 185 -11.69 -8.03 -6.60
CA PHE A 185 -12.59 -8.09 -5.45
C PHE A 185 -14.07 -7.88 -5.79
N ASP A 186 -14.45 -7.84 -7.07
CA ASP A 186 -15.84 -7.58 -7.53
C ASP A 186 -16.37 -6.23 -6.96
N LYS A 187 -15.55 -5.18 -7.11
CA LYS A 187 -15.78 -3.82 -6.61
C LYS A 187 -15.49 -2.74 -7.66
N GLU A 188 -15.73 -3.05 -8.93
CA GLU A 188 -15.40 -2.15 -10.06
C GLU A 188 -16.09 -0.80 -9.96
N GLU A 189 -17.35 -0.77 -9.48
CA GLU A 189 -18.11 0.48 -9.33
C GLU A 189 -17.45 1.39 -8.27
N THR A 190 -17.08 0.83 -7.11
CA THR A 190 -16.38 1.59 -6.06
C THR A 190 -15.00 2.04 -6.52
N ALA A 191 -14.28 1.18 -7.25
CA ALA A 191 -12.98 1.53 -7.83
C ALA A 191 -13.09 2.68 -8.83
N ALA A 192 -14.12 2.66 -9.69
CA ALA A 192 -14.39 3.74 -10.65
C ALA A 192 -14.67 5.07 -9.93
N GLN A 193 -15.45 5.07 -8.85
CA GLN A 193 -15.70 6.29 -8.05
C GLN A 193 -14.42 6.88 -7.49
N VAL A 194 -13.51 6.05 -6.92
CA VAL A 194 -12.22 6.52 -6.39
C VAL A 194 -11.34 7.09 -7.51
N ILE A 195 -11.33 6.45 -8.68
CA ILE A 195 -10.58 6.93 -9.85
C ILE A 195 -11.13 8.28 -10.32
N ASP A 196 -12.45 8.44 -10.41
CA ASP A 196 -13.09 9.69 -10.80
C ASP A 196 -12.77 10.84 -9.83
N GLU A 197 -12.67 10.56 -8.52
CA GLU A 197 -12.24 11.53 -7.51
C GLU A 197 -10.80 12.02 -7.82
N ILE A 198 -9.85 11.10 -8.07
CA ILE A 198 -8.45 11.43 -8.40
C ILE A 198 -8.38 12.26 -9.70
N GLU A 199 -9.04 11.79 -10.75
CA GLU A 199 -9.07 12.50 -12.04
C GLU A 199 -9.71 13.88 -11.94
N SER A 200 -10.73 14.05 -11.10
CA SER A 200 -11.38 15.35 -10.89
C SER A 200 -10.41 16.36 -10.29
N VAL A 201 -9.67 15.97 -9.24
CA VAL A 201 -8.64 16.81 -8.63
C VAL A 201 -7.55 17.16 -9.65
N LEU A 202 -7.06 16.17 -10.40
CA LEU A 202 -6.02 16.41 -11.42
C LEU A 202 -6.51 17.40 -12.48
N ARG A 203 -7.70 17.20 -13.04
CA ARG A 203 -8.27 18.11 -14.07
C ARG A 203 -8.47 19.53 -13.55
N GLU A 204 -8.94 19.66 -12.31
CA GLU A 204 -9.14 20.99 -11.69
C GLU A 204 -7.80 21.73 -11.55
N LEU A 205 -6.78 21.07 -10.98
CA LEU A 205 -5.50 21.69 -10.71
C LEU A 205 -4.69 21.92 -11.99
N GLN A 206 -4.78 21.04 -12.99
CA GLN A 206 -4.23 21.31 -14.32
C GLN A 206 -4.86 22.56 -14.96
N LYS A 207 -6.18 22.77 -14.78
CA LYS A 207 -6.84 23.97 -15.29
C LYS A 207 -6.35 25.23 -14.58
N LYS A 208 -6.14 25.17 -13.26
CA LYS A 208 -5.56 26.29 -12.47
C LYS A 208 -4.11 26.57 -12.86
N ALA A 209 -3.31 25.52 -13.07
CA ALA A 209 -1.91 25.64 -13.50
C ALA A 209 -1.74 26.18 -14.94
N LYS A 210 -2.82 26.15 -15.74
CA LYS A 210 -2.76 26.60 -17.12
C LYS A 210 -2.53 28.12 -17.20
N GLY A 211 -1.37 28.48 -17.76
CA GLY A 211 -0.94 29.88 -17.88
C GLY A 211 0.06 30.31 -16.81
N GLU A 212 0.28 29.51 -15.80
CA GLU A 212 1.38 29.70 -14.86
C GLU A 212 2.74 29.48 -15.54
N ARG A 213 3.76 30.15 -15.02
CA ARG A 213 5.13 29.94 -15.50
C ARG A 213 5.64 28.59 -15.01
N PRO A 214 6.13 27.71 -15.90
CA PRO A 214 6.77 26.48 -15.49
C PRO A 214 7.95 26.74 -14.55
N VAL A 215 8.06 25.95 -13.49
CA VAL A 215 9.14 26.04 -12.50
C VAL A 215 10.07 24.85 -12.60
N ARG A 216 11.35 25.06 -12.30
CA ARG A 216 12.38 24.04 -12.21
C ARG A 216 12.37 23.50 -10.78
N VAL A 217 12.17 22.20 -10.64
CA VAL A 217 11.95 21.55 -9.35
C VAL A 217 13.07 20.56 -9.05
N LEU A 218 13.47 20.47 -7.79
CA LEU A 218 14.16 19.33 -7.25
C LEU A 218 13.36 18.76 -6.07
N THR A 219 13.14 17.45 -6.11
CA THR A 219 12.61 16.68 -4.99
C THR A 219 13.78 15.94 -4.36
N ILE A 220 14.08 16.20 -3.09
CA ILE A 220 15.29 15.72 -2.42
C ILE A 220 15.06 15.23 -1.01
N GLU A 221 15.96 14.36 -0.54
CA GLU A 221 16.06 13.92 0.86
C GLU A 221 17.53 14.00 1.32
N PHE A 222 17.75 14.47 2.55
CA PHE A 222 19.10 14.45 3.15
C PHE A 222 19.38 13.09 3.80
N MET A 223 20.39 12.38 3.28
CA MET A 223 20.86 11.09 3.76
C MET A 223 22.28 11.24 4.34
N GLY A 224 22.37 11.85 5.54
CA GLY A 224 23.67 12.25 6.10
C GLY A 224 24.35 13.29 5.24
N ASP A 225 25.56 13.00 4.74
CA ASP A 225 26.34 13.90 3.89
C ASP A 225 25.94 13.88 2.41
N LYS A 226 24.97 13.04 2.05
CA LYS A 226 24.49 12.89 0.67
C LYS A 226 23.09 13.42 0.55
N ILE A 227 22.75 13.88 -0.65
CA ILE A 227 21.42 14.35 -1.00
C ILE A 227 20.85 13.38 -2.05
N GLU A 228 19.85 12.62 -1.66
CA GLU A 228 19.11 11.76 -2.58
C GLU A 228 18.18 12.61 -3.45
N VAL A 229 18.10 12.29 -4.76
CA VAL A 229 17.27 13.02 -5.71
C VAL A 229 16.20 12.11 -6.27
N PHE A 230 14.98 12.63 -6.32
CA PHE A 230 13.78 11.92 -6.77
C PHE A 230 13.29 12.57 -8.08
N GLY A 231 13.49 11.86 -9.17
CA GLY A 231 13.24 12.38 -10.51
C GLY A 231 11.92 11.94 -11.13
N ASP A 232 11.86 12.02 -12.45
CA ASP A 232 10.67 11.79 -13.30
C ASP A 232 10.11 10.37 -13.25
N LYS A 233 10.85 9.39 -12.72
CA LYS A 233 10.40 8.00 -12.62
C LYS A 233 9.45 7.75 -11.44
N LEU A 234 9.27 8.72 -10.56
CA LEU A 234 8.42 8.62 -9.38
C LEU A 234 7.11 9.37 -9.55
N LEU A 235 6.11 9.03 -8.74
CA LEU A 235 4.77 9.62 -8.77
C LEU A 235 4.82 11.16 -8.67
N SER A 236 5.63 11.69 -7.75
CA SER A 236 5.82 13.14 -7.61
C SER A 236 6.33 13.77 -8.91
N GLY A 237 7.24 13.10 -9.63
CA GLY A 237 7.75 13.55 -10.91
C GLY A 237 6.69 13.59 -12.00
N ASP A 238 5.86 12.56 -12.09
CA ASP A 238 4.72 12.53 -13.03
C ASP A 238 3.72 13.64 -12.73
N ILE A 239 3.39 13.86 -11.45
CA ILE A 239 2.48 14.93 -11.02
C ILE A 239 3.04 16.32 -11.40
N ILE A 240 4.32 16.58 -11.11
CA ILE A 240 4.98 17.86 -11.46
C ILE A 240 4.86 18.12 -12.96
N LYS A 241 5.11 17.10 -13.80
CA LYS A 241 4.97 17.21 -15.27
C LYS A 241 3.53 17.46 -15.70
N ARG A 242 2.58 16.74 -15.14
CA ARG A 242 1.15 16.91 -15.43
C ARG A 242 0.63 18.28 -15.04
N LEU A 243 1.23 18.92 -14.05
CA LEU A 243 0.92 20.28 -13.62
C LEU A 243 1.70 21.36 -14.40
N GLY A 244 2.47 20.99 -15.42
CA GLY A 244 3.13 21.94 -16.33
C GLY A 244 4.50 22.44 -15.87
N SER A 245 5.09 21.82 -14.86
CA SER A 245 6.46 22.09 -14.40
C SER A 245 7.38 20.90 -14.71
N PHE A 246 8.65 20.94 -14.33
CA PHE A 246 9.60 19.90 -14.67
C PHE A 246 10.68 19.72 -13.59
N ASN A 247 11.08 18.44 -13.38
CA ASN A 247 12.19 18.12 -12.51
C ASN A 247 13.53 18.40 -13.18
N ILE A 248 14.50 18.79 -12.37
CA ILE A 248 15.90 18.71 -12.73
C ILE A 248 16.32 17.26 -12.47
N ASN A 249 16.58 16.51 -13.53
CA ASN A 249 16.89 15.09 -13.42
C ASN A 249 18.39 14.87 -13.35
N TYR A 250 18.78 13.86 -12.58
CA TYR A 250 20.13 13.35 -12.48
C TYR A 250 20.17 11.87 -12.89
N GLU A 251 21.27 11.44 -13.49
CA GLU A 251 21.49 10.02 -13.82
C GLU A 251 21.93 9.19 -12.61
N VAL A 252 22.32 9.86 -11.54
CA VAL A 252 22.76 9.25 -10.27
C VAL A 252 21.75 9.53 -9.17
N PRO A 253 21.57 8.61 -8.19
CA PRO A 253 20.59 8.79 -7.14
C PRO A 253 21.01 9.82 -6.09
N PHE A 254 22.30 10.15 -6.00
CA PHE A 254 22.82 11.06 -4.97
C PHE A 254 23.64 12.18 -5.60
N ILE A 255 23.44 13.39 -5.08
CA ILE A 255 24.22 14.57 -5.44
C ILE A 255 24.87 15.19 -4.21
N SER A 256 25.88 16.02 -4.42
CA SER A 256 26.52 16.86 -3.39
C SER A 256 25.78 18.18 -3.19
N ALA A 257 26.07 18.87 -2.08
CA ALA A 257 25.57 20.21 -1.82
C ALA A 257 26.02 21.23 -2.90
N GLU A 258 27.21 21.06 -3.49
CA GLU A 258 27.70 21.92 -4.59
C GLU A 258 26.94 21.67 -5.90
N GLU A 259 26.57 20.44 -6.19
CA GLU A 259 25.73 20.11 -7.34
C GLU A 259 24.32 20.69 -7.16
N LEU A 260 23.74 20.58 -5.97
CA LEU A 260 22.46 21.21 -5.64
C LEU A 260 22.53 22.74 -5.80
N ARG A 261 23.63 23.36 -5.32
CA ARG A 261 23.87 24.79 -5.47
C ARG A 261 23.97 25.19 -6.95
N THR A 262 24.65 24.37 -7.76
CA THR A 262 24.80 24.60 -9.20
C THR A 262 23.47 24.45 -9.96
N ALA A 263 22.64 23.50 -9.54
CA ALA A 263 21.30 23.30 -10.13
C ALA A 263 20.38 24.50 -9.89
N ASP A 264 20.48 25.15 -8.73
CA ASP A 264 19.69 26.31 -8.28
C ASP A 264 18.23 26.24 -8.71
N PRO A 265 17.45 25.28 -8.16
CA PRO A 265 16.05 25.10 -8.53
C PRO A 265 15.17 26.30 -8.13
N ASP A 266 14.02 26.46 -8.80
CA ASP A 266 13.00 27.44 -8.43
C ASP A 266 12.21 27.00 -7.19
N VAL A 267 12.04 25.67 -7.03
CA VAL A 267 11.30 25.02 -5.93
C VAL A 267 12.06 23.78 -5.48
N ILE A 268 12.11 23.57 -4.18
CA ILE A 268 12.59 22.33 -3.57
C ILE A 268 11.43 21.68 -2.82
N PHE A 269 11.10 20.43 -3.21
CA PHE A 269 10.33 19.55 -2.36
C PHE A 269 11.28 18.75 -1.48
N LEU A 270 11.18 18.97 -0.17
CA LEU A 270 12.03 18.36 0.82
C LEU A 270 11.31 17.18 1.48
N ILE A 271 11.82 15.98 1.24
CA ILE A 271 11.20 14.74 1.73
C ILE A 271 11.49 14.57 3.21
N TYR A 272 10.47 14.08 3.93
CA TYR A 272 10.54 13.63 5.31
C TYR A 272 9.66 12.40 5.52
N HIS A 273 9.99 11.56 6.53
CA HIS A 273 9.32 10.28 6.77
C HIS A 273 8.20 10.32 7.82
N GLY A 274 7.92 11.45 8.39
CA GLY A 274 6.82 11.67 9.34
C GLY A 274 7.26 12.46 10.58
N GLY A 275 6.28 13.04 11.25
CA GLY A 275 6.51 13.84 12.44
C GLY A 275 7.04 15.27 12.17
N ASN A 276 6.77 16.17 13.11
CA ASN A 276 7.23 17.56 13.01
C ASN A 276 8.76 17.67 13.18
N THR A 277 9.35 16.79 14.00
CA THR A 277 10.81 16.80 14.28
C THR A 277 11.61 16.52 13.02
N ASP A 278 11.23 15.52 12.23
CA ASP A 278 11.91 15.18 10.98
C ASP A 278 11.84 16.32 9.98
N ARG A 279 10.69 16.99 9.91
CA ARG A 279 10.48 18.14 9.06
C ARG A 279 11.38 19.32 9.43
N GLU A 280 11.54 19.61 10.72
CA GLU A 280 12.39 20.71 11.19
C GLU A 280 13.88 20.36 10.98
N ILE A 281 14.31 19.13 11.26
CA ILE A 281 15.67 18.66 10.99
C ILE A 281 16.00 18.78 9.50
N ALA A 282 15.10 18.34 8.62
CA ALA A 282 15.31 18.42 7.20
C ALA A 282 15.49 19.88 6.71
N LYS A 283 14.75 20.82 7.28
CA LYS A 283 14.90 22.26 6.96
C LYS A 283 16.21 22.87 7.47
N SER A 284 16.73 22.42 8.61
CA SER A 284 17.95 23.00 9.19
C SER A 284 19.18 22.86 8.28
N HIS A 285 19.20 21.89 7.36
CA HIS A 285 20.26 21.73 6.36
C HIS A 285 20.43 22.96 5.45
N PHE A 286 19.40 23.83 5.33
CA PHE A 286 19.45 25.04 4.51
C PHE A 286 19.84 26.29 5.29
N GLU A 287 20.15 26.21 6.59
CA GLU A 287 20.50 27.35 7.42
C GLU A 287 21.94 27.81 7.21
N GLU A 288 22.78 26.96 6.62
CA GLU A 288 24.21 27.23 6.43
C GLU A 288 24.64 27.17 4.95
N ALA A 289 25.81 27.75 4.65
CA ALA A 289 26.44 27.69 3.35
C ALA A 289 26.86 26.22 3.02
N PRO A 290 26.84 25.82 1.72
CA PRO A 290 26.50 26.64 0.57
C PRO A 290 24.98 26.73 0.27
N LEU A 291 24.15 25.94 0.94
CA LEU A 291 22.73 25.78 0.61
C LEU A 291 21.87 27.00 0.96
N PHE A 292 22.28 27.76 1.99
CA PHE A 292 21.59 29.01 2.35
C PHE A 292 21.43 29.97 1.17
N TYR A 293 22.37 29.98 0.22
CA TYR A 293 22.38 30.92 -0.91
C TYR A 293 21.52 30.48 -2.10
N LEU A 294 20.88 29.29 -2.02
CA LEU A 294 19.95 28.87 -3.07
C LEU A 294 18.80 29.85 -3.20
N ARG A 295 18.41 30.13 -4.44
CA ARG A 295 17.28 31.03 -4.71
C ARG A 295 15.98 30.54 -4.08
N ALA A 296 15.70 29.23 -4.15
CA ALA A 296 14.55 28.62 -3.50
C ALA A 296 14.54 28.85 -1.99
N VAL A 297 15.71 28.78 -1.32
CA VAL A 297 15.86 29.07 0.12
C VAL A 297 15.56 30.53 0.42
N GLN A 298 16.20 31.46 -0.31
CA GLN A 298 16.05 32.88 -0.12
C GLN A 298 14.63 33.38 -0.37
N MET A 299 13.89 32.72 -1.25
CA MET A 299 12.49 33.02 -1.57
C MET A 299 11.49 32.23 -0.73
N GLY A 300 11.94 31.39 0.22
CA GLY A 300 11.07 30.59 1.05
C GLY A 300 10.36 29.44 0.30
N ARG A 301 10.85 29.05 -0.87
CA ARG A 301 10.23 28.04 -1.74
C ARG A 301 10.76 26.62 -1.49
N ILE A 302 10.83 26.24 -0.21
CA ILE A 302 11.13 24.89 0.24
C ILE A 302 9.86 24.32 0.88
N TYR A 303 9.29 23.32 0.24
CA TYR A 303 8.05 22.71 0.68
C TYR A 303 8.31 21.30 1.18
N PRO A 304 8.01 21.00 2.47
CA PRO A 304 8.12 19.65 2.98
C PRO A 304 7.07 18.76 2.30
N LEU A 305 7.53 17.60 1.84
CA LEU A 305 6.70 16.59 1.19
C LEU A 305 6.90 15.26 1.92
N GLU A 306 5.84 14.69 2.46
CA GLU A 306 5.93 13.39 3.13
C GLU A 306 6.26 12.29 2.11
N TYR A 307 7.19 11.39 2.44
CA TYR A 307 7.68 10.34 1.53
C TYR A 307 6.57 9.55 0.82
N LYS A 308 5.45 9.30 1.51
CA LYS A 308 4.29 8.62 0.88
C LYS A 308 3.80 9.32 -0.40
N TYR A 309 3.91 10.67 -0.49
CA TYR A 309 3.47 11.45 -1.66
C TYR A 309 4.45 11.37 -2.85
N VAL A 310 5.59 10.72 -2.67
CA VAL A 310 6.62 10.63 -3.71
C VAL A 310 6.48 9.37 -4.54
N CYS A 311 6.10 8.24 -3.93
CA CYS A 311 6.10 6.93 -4.59
C CYS A 311 4.68 6.42 -4.87
N ALA A 312 3.91 6.11 -3.82
CA ALA A 312 2.60 5.47 -3.93
C ALA A 312 1.66 5.98 -2.85
N THR A 313 0.53 6.53 -3.25
CA THR A 313 -0.50 7.06 -2.37
C THR A 313 -1.87 6.46 -2.61
N ASN A 314 -2.05 5.80 -3.76
CA ASN A 314 -3.25 5.09 -4.13
C ASN A 314 -4.51 5.96 -3.98
N VAL A 315 -5.39 5.65 -3.04
CA VAL A 315 -6.64 6.41 -2.81
C VAL A 315 -6.40 7.87 -2.40
N LYS A 316 -5.17 8.23 -1.99
CA LYS A 316 -4.78 9.59 -1.59
C LYS A 316 -3.99 10.33 -2.69
N THR A 317 -3.97 9.81 -3.91
CA THR A 317 -3.26 10.46 -5.02
C THR A 317 -3.74 11.91 -5.26
N GLY A 318 -5.02 12.17 -5.03
CA GLY A 318 -5.54 13.54 -5.06
C GLY A 318 -4.88 14.49 -4.04
N GLU A 319 -4.57 13.99 -2.82
CA GLU A 319 -3.84 14.76 -1.81
C GLU A 319 -2.40 15.07 -2.26
N SER A 320 -1.72 14.11 -2.92
CA SER A 320 -0.38 14.32 -3.49
C SER A 320 -0.39 15.38 -4.58
N ILE A 321 -1.39 15.34 -5.47
CA ILE A 321 -1.55 16.32 -6.55
C ILE A 321 -1.75 17.73 -5.97
N ASP A 322 -2.60 17.86 -4.95
CA ASP A 322 -2.87 19.13 -4.28
C ASP A 322 -1.64 19.66 -3.54
N ALA A 323 -0.93 18.81 -2.79
CA ALA A 323 0.28 19.21 -2.07
C ALA A 323 1.39 19.71 -3.02
N ILE A 324 1.59 19.02 -4.14
CA ILE A 324 2.58 19.40 -5.15
C ILE A 324 2.13 20.69 -5.87
N TYR A 325 0.86 20.82 -6.23
CA TYR A 325 0.32 22.05 -6.85
C TYR A 325 0.59 23.27 -5.99
N LYS A 326 0.30 23.19 -4.68
CA LYS A 326 0.55 24.28 -3.72
C LYS A 326 2.02 24.68 -3.68
N GLY A 327 2.92 23.71 -3.62
CA GLY A 327 4.37 23.99 -3.66
C GLY A 327 4.85 24.58 -4.98
N LEU A 328 4.19 24.28 -6.10
CA LEU A 328 4.56 24.83 -7.40
C LEU A 328 4.09 26.28 -7.59
N TYR A 329 2.86 26.61 -7.14
CA TYR A 329 2.16 27.81 -7.60
C TYR A 329 1.57 28.69 -6.49
N GLU A 330 1.52 28.24 -5.24
CA GLU A 330 1.07 28.99 -4.07
C GLU A 330 2.22 29.28 -3.08
#